data_c619c6f2f9123761a1297c88791178c7
#
_entry.id   c619c6f2f9123761a1297c88791178c7
#
_cell.length_a   1.000
_cell.length_b   1.000
_cell.length_c   1.000
_cell.angle_alpha   90.00
_cell.angle_beta   90.00
_cell.angle_gamma   90.00
#
_symmetry.space_group_name_H-M   'P 1'
#
loop_
_entity.id
_entity.type
_entity.pdbx_description
1 polymer ?
#
loop_
_entity_poly.entity_id
_entity_poly.type
_entity_poly.pdbx_seq_one_letter_code
_entity_poly.pdbx_strand_id
1 'polypeptide(L)'
;MIAPIAEIGPGEKANYELQRGALEAWRAFAVDLHATTRRDLLIVETGTLLLGWDGSDRRLVDQFSLVAGEYGVEPRPVSRSDEPAMFEGVSARISDGLLVGGDAWLNPDQVVEFVSEANRDLEVSFVDEAVIHVGGDANGVKATTASGEFAGDIGIMATGAYLLPSGAKTSGTHSVRPIHGITVRVRGVDRSPQPMIRSFVRGATFYMVSRPGGYNVLGASSEERSETGAHVGEVQRLLRDALDVVPALETAAILEVREGNRPASDDLRPFFEVLNDGRWAWSSGHYRHGVTLAPIAAREAVRFAEGVK
;
A
#
# COMPACT_ATOMS: atom_id res chain seq x y z
N MET A 1 5.44 0.51 -1.21
CA MET A 1 6.08 1.74 -0.68
C MET A 1 5.39 2.13 0.61
N ILE A 2 6.11 2.76 1.51
CA ILE A 2 5.61 3.58 2.62
C ILE A 2 5.99 5.00 2.21
N ALA A 3 5.15 5.65 1.45
CA ALA A 3 5.46 6.92 0.78
C ALA A 3 4.35 7.95 1.03
N PRO A 4 4.15 8.34 2.32
CA PRO A 4 3.09 9.27 2.68
C PRO A 4 3.24 10.63 2.01
N ILE A 5 4.46 10.98 1.62
CA ILE A 5 4.80 12.28 1.06
C ILE A 5 4.69 12.25 -0.46
N ALA A 6 5.35 11.32 -1.15
CA ALA A 6 5.33 11.26 -2.61
C ALA A 6 3.94 10.94 -3.20
N GLU A 7 2.98 10.51 -2.38
CA GLU A 7 1.60 10.22 -2.80
C GLU A 7 0.60 11.31 -2.44
N ILE A 8 1.05 12.47 -1.95
CA ILE A 8 0.18 13.62 -1.65
C ILE A 8 -0.48 14.14 -2.92
N GLY A 9 -1.79 14.38 -2.84
CA GLY A 9 -2.57 15.08 -3.86
C GLY A 9 -3.20 16.37 -3.32
N PRO A 10 -3.68 17.24 -4.22
CA PRO A 10 -4.45 18.41 -3.82
C PRO A 10 -5.69 18.00 -3.00
N GLY A 11 -5.92 18.67 -1.86
CA GLY A 11 -7.08 18.41 -1.00
C GLY A 11 -6.97 17.14 -0.13
N GLU A 12 -5.87 16.38 -0.20
CA GLU A 12 -5.68 15.12 0.55
C GLU A 12 -5.01 15.30 1.92
N LYS A 13 -5.10 16.50 2.52
CA LYS A 13 -4.44 16.79 3.81
C LYS A 13 -4.79 15.79 4.91
N ALA A 14 -6.04 15.37 5.01
CA ALA A 14 -6.45 14.41 6.02
C ALA A 14 -5.85 13.02 5.80
N ASN A 15 -5.68 12.58 4.54
CA ASN A 15 -4.97 11.34 4.21
C ASN A 15 -3.48 11.46 4.53
N TYR A 16 -2.87 12.60 4.25
CA TYR A 16 -1.47 12.85 4.61
C TYR A 16 -1.24 12.80 6.12
N GLU A 17 -2.08 13.50 6.91
CA GLU A 17 -1.98 13.49 8.38
C GLU A 17 -2.13 12.09 8.96
N LEU A 18 -3.02 11.27 8.39
CA LEU A 18 -3.19 9.89 8.79
C LEU A 18 -1.93 9.04 8.48
N GLN A 19 -1.29 9.27 7.34
CA GLN A 19 -0.12 8.51 6.90
C GLN A 19 1.21 8.99 7.51
N ARG A 20 1.26 10.22 8.00
CA ARG A 20 2.49 10.85 8.52
C ARG A 20 3.18 10.03 9.60
N GLY A 21 2.43 9.33 10.44
CA GLY A 21 2.95 8.44 11.47
C GLY A 21 3.24 7.00 11.00
N ALA A 22 3.01 6.69 9.72
CA ALA A 22 3.07 5.30 9.25
C ALA A 22 4.47 4.68 9.35
N LEU A 23 5.52 5.43 8.99
CA LEU A 23 6.89 4.92 9.06
C LEU A 23 7.30 4.61 10.51
N GLU A 24 6.96 5.50 11.44
CA GLU A 24 7.18 5.30 12.88
C GLU A 24 6.43 4.08 13.40
N ALA A 25 5.17 3.92 12.97
CA ALA A 25 4.36 2.77 13.32
C ALA A 25 4.96 1.47 12.79
N TRP A 26 5.51 1.48 11.57
CA TRP A 26 6.22 0.34 11.00
C TRP A 26 7.51 0.00 11.74
N ARG A 27 8.31 1.00 12.13
CA ARG A 27 9.53 0.79 12.94
C ARG A 27 9.20 0.13 14.27
N ALA A 28 8.19 0.64 14.98
CA ALA A 28 7.74 0.04 16.23
C ALA A 28 7.23 -1.40 16.03
N PHE A 29 6.41 -1.64 14.99
CA PHE A 29 5.93 -2.96 14.65
C PHE A 29 7.07 -3.94 14.31
N ALA A 30 8.11 -3.49 13.60
CA ALA A 30 9.26 -4.32 13.28
C ALA A 30 10.02 -4.76 14.55
N VAL A 31 10.10 -3.90 15.58
CA VAL A 31 10.69 -4.27 16.88
C VAL A 31 9.85 -5.35 17.55
N ASP A 32 8.53 -5.19 17.61
CA ASP A 32 7.63 -6.17 18.22
C ASP A 32 7.68 -7.52 17.47
N LEU A 33 7.71 -7.47 16.14
CA LEU A 33 7.80 -8.65 15.29
C LEU A 33 9.13 -9.39 15.51
N HIS A 34 10.25 -8.66 15.60
CA HIS A 34 11.56 -9.24 15.92
C HIS A 34 11.55 -9.91 17.31
N ALA A 35 10.93 -9.28 18.31
CA ALA A 35 10.85 -9.83 19.65
C ALA A 35 10.16 -11.20 19.66
N THR A 36 9.15 -11.39 18.82
CA THR A 36 8.37 -12.63 18.70
C THR A 36 9.06 -13.67 17.82
N THR A 37 9.46 -13.30 16.59
CA THR A 37 9.90 -14.25 15.55
C THR A 37 11.41 -14.36 15.40
N ARG A 38 12.18 -13.45 16.00
CA ARG A 38 13.62 -13.28 15.75
C ARG A 38 13.97 -12.95 14.28
N ARG A 39 12.99 -12.47 13.52
CA ARG A 39 13.16 -12.05 12.14
C ARG A 39 13.30 -10.53 12.05
N ASP A 40 14.18 -10.07 11.18
CA ASP A 40 14.41 -8.66 10.93
C ASP A 40 13.60 -8.21 9.70
N LEU A 41 12.55 -7.44 9.93
CA LEU A 41 11.82 -6.81 8.83
C LEU A 41 12.62 -5.61 8.31
N LEU A 42 13.12 -5.71 7.08
CA LEU A 42 13.89 -4.65 6.45
C LEU A 42 12.97 -3.50 6.02
N ILE A 43 13.15 -2.34 6.63
CA ILE A 43 12.55 -1.05 6.24
C ILE A 43 13.67 -0.16 5.69
N VAL A 44 13.58 0.21 4.42
CA VAL A 44 14.66 0.93 3.73
C VAL A 44 14.19 2.34 3.37
N GLU A 45 14.82 3.33 3.98
CA GLU A 45 14.52 4.75 3.80
C GLU A 45 15.45 5.33 2.74
N THR A 46 15.02 5.33 1.50
CA THR A 46 15.77 5.91 0.38
C THR A 46 15.16 7.20 -0.14
N GLY A 47 13.96 7.54 0.32
CA GLY A 47 13.17 8.60 -0.30
C GLY A 47 12.61 8.20 -1.66
N THR A 48 11.99 9.16 -2.33
CA THR A 48 11.39 9.00 -3.66
C THR A 48 11.91 10.08 -4.60
N LEU A 49 12.43 9.67 -5.74
CA LEU A 49 12.77 10.56 -6.86
C LEU A 49 11.52 10.74 -7.72
N LEU A 50 10.92 11.93 -7.65
CA LEU A 50 9.73 12.31 -8.41
C LEU A 50 10.14 12.95 -9.73
N LEU A 51 9.67 12.39 -10.84
CA LEU A 51 10.08 12.73 -12.20
C LEU A 51 8.89 13.07 -13.09
N GLY A 52 9.13 13.89 -14.13
CA GLY A 52 8.19 14.13 -15.23
C GLY A 52 8.79 13.67 -16.55
N TRP A 53 8.01 12.91 -17.33
CA TRP A 53 8.46 12.36 -18.61
C TRP A 53 8.62 13.43 -19.70
N ASP A 54 7.64 14.33 -19.80
CA ASP A 54 7.65 15.43 -20.77
C ASP A 54 7.38 16.77 -20.10
N GLY A 55 7.29 17.84 -20.91
CA GLY A 55 7.04 19.18 -20.39
C GLY A 55 5.70 19.36 -19.67
N SER A 56 4.68 18.55 -20.01
CA SER A 56 3.39 18.55 -19.31
C SER A 56 3.48 17.83 -17.98
N ASP A 57 4.15 16.70 -17.99
CA ASP A 57 4.39 15.90 -16.77
C ASP A 57 5.29 16.64 -15.78
N ARG A 58 6.27 17.43 -16.26
CA ARG A 58 7.10 18.30 -15.39
C ARG A 58 6.26 19.34 -14.66
N ARG A 59 5.25 19.92 -15.30
CA ARG A 59 4.32 20.83 -14.60
C ARG A 59 3.55 20.14 -13.48
N LEU A 60 3.27 18.85 -13.60
CA LEU A 60 2.67 18.07 -12.51
C LEU A 60 3.66 17.89 -11.34
N VAL A 61 4.96 17.71 -11.63
CA VAL A 61 6.02 17.70 -10.59
C VAL A 61 6.12 19.06 -9.89
N ASP A 62 6.06 20.16 -10.65
CA ASP A 62 6.08 21.51 -10.07
C ASP A 62 4.85 21.76 -9.20
N GLN A 63 3.67 21.33 -9.67
CA GLN A 63 2.42 21.41 -8.89
C GLN A 63 2.50 20.58 -7.61
N PHE A 64 3.10 19.39 -7.67
CA PHE A 64 3.33 18.56 -6.48
C PHE A 64 4.16 19.33 -5.44
N SER A 65 5.22 20.03 -5.86
CA SER A 65 6.05 20.82 -4.94
C SER A 65 5.25 21.88 -4.19
N LEU A 66 4.32 22.55 -4.87
CA LEU A 66 3.44 23.54 -4.24
C LEU A 66 2.50 22.90 -3.21
N VAL A 67 1.85 21.79 -3.58
CA VAL A 67 0.97 21.04 -2.67
C VAL A 67 1.72 20.50 -1.46
N ALA A 68 2.92 19.97 -1.66
CA ALA A 68 3.78 19.49 -0.57
C ALA A 68 4.13 20.64 0.41
N GLY A 69 4.41 21.84 -0.12
CA GLY A 69 4.66 23.03 0.70
C GLY A 69 3.48 23.42 1.58
N GLU A 70 2.24 23.27 1.10
CA GLU A 70 1.02 23.51 1.90
C GLU A 70 0.93 22.56 3.11
N TYR A 71 1.60 21.41 3.05
CA TYR A 71 1.63 20.41 4.12
C TYR A 71 2.92 20.46 4.96
N GLY A 72 3.75 21.49 4.71
CA GLY A 72 5.01 21.68 5.42
C GLY A 72 6.12 20.71 4.98
N VAL A 73 6.01 20.19 3.76
CA VAL A 73 7.02 19.33 3.15
C VAL A 73 7.75 20.11 2.07
N GLU A 74 9.07 20.08 2.13
CA GLU A 74 9.93 20.77 1.16
C GLU A 74 10.73 19.72 0.34
N PRO A 75 10.21 19.25 -0.80
CA PRO A 75 10.98 18.38 -1.69
C PRO A 75 12.22 19.11 -2.22
N ARG A 76 13.34 18.40 -2.27
CA ARG A 76 14.61 18.97 -2.74
C ARG A 76 14.74 18.85 -4.26
N PRO A 77 14.91 19.93 -5.00
CA PRO A 77 15.25 19.87 -6.42
C PRO A 77 16.56 19.11 -6.65
N VAL A 78 16.59 18.25 -7.65
CA VAL A 78 17.78 17.49 -8.05
C VAL A 78 17.94 17.52 -9.57
N SER A 79 19.17 17.52 -10.02
CA SER A 79 19.48 17.46 -11.46
C SER A 79 20.47 16.35 -11.78
N ARG A 80 20.39 15.84 -13.01
CA ARG A 80 21.34 14.85 -13.51
C ARG A 80 22.76 15.37 -13.57
N SER A 81 22.96 16.68 -13.79
CA SER A 81 24.30 17.30 -13.83
C SER A 81 24.96 17.28 -12.47
N ASP A 82 24.20 17.47 -11.40
CA ASP A 82 24.71 17.62 -10.05
C ASP A 82 24.79 16.27 -9.31
N GLU A 83 23.82 15.40 -9.54
CA GLU A 83 23.66 14.12 -8.87
C GLU A 83 23.41 12.96 -9.88
N PRO A 84 24.38 12.68 -10.78
CA PRO A 84 24.18 11.73 -11.87
C PRO A 84 23.80 10.31 -11.39
N ALA A 85 24.28 9.89 -10.22
CA ALA A 85 23.99 8.57 -9.66
C ALA A 85 22.48 8.37 -9.39
N MET A 86 21.73 9.40 -9.00
CA MET A 86 20.28 9.30 -8.80
C MET A 86 19.52 9.00 -10.09
N PHE A 87 20.11 9.38 -11.23
CA PHE A 87 19.49 9.21 -12.56
C PHE A 87 20.06 8.01 -13.32
N GLU A 88 20.84 7.15 -12.68
CA GLU A 88 21.36 5.94 -13.31
C GLU A 88 20.20 5.06 -13.81
N GLY A 89 20.27 4.63 -15.06
CA GLY A 89 19.20 3.85 -15.72
C GLY A 89 17.94 4.64 -16.09
N VAL A 90 17.79 5.87 -15.61
CA VAL A 90 16.69 6.77 -15.99
C VAL A 90 16.95 7.34 -17.39
N SER A 91 15.92 7.54 -18.18
CA SER A 91 15.97 8.11 -19.53
C SER A 91 16.75 9.41 -19.58
N ALA A 92 17.63 9.57 -20.60
CA ALA A 92 18.39 10.79 -20.83
C ALA A 92 17.49 12.03 -21.11
N ARG A 93 16.23 11.81 -21.45
CA ARG A 93 15.23 12.91 -21.63
C ARG A 93 14.87 13.58 -20.31
N ILE A 94 15.05 12.87 -19.19
CA ILE A 94 14.74 13.39 -17.84
C ILE A 94 16.03 13.92 -17.22
N SER A 95 16.14 15.23 -17.13
CA SER A 95 17.35 15.92 -16.64
C SER A 95 17.26 16.36 -15.19
N ASP A 96 16.07 16.40 -14.63
CA ASP A 96 15.80 16.95 -13.30
C ASP A 96 14.56 16.31 -12.69
N GLY A 97 14.34 16.56 -11.41
CA GLY A 97 13.22 16.08 -10.62
C GLY A 97 13.25 16.63 -9.20
N LEU A 98 12.44 16.02 -8.34
CA LEU A 98 12.39 16.33 -6.91
C LEU A 98 12.76 15.09 -6.09
N LEU A 99 13.67 15.24 -5.14
CA LEU A 99 13.90 14.23 -4.12
C LEU A 99 12.97 14.49 -2.94
N VAL A 100 12.09 13.56 -2.68
CA VAL A 100 11.16 13.56 -1.55
C VAL A 100 11.75 12.67 -0.45
N GLY A 101 12.21 13.28 0.62
CA GLY A 101 12.75 12.57 1.80
C GLY A 101 11.64 11.96 2.66
N GLY A 102 12.02 11.05 3.55
CA GLY A 102 11.09 10.45 4.52
C GLY A 102 10.20 9.32 3.98
N ASP A 103 10.29 9.01 2.70
CA ASP A 103 9.65 7.84 2.11
C ASP A 103 10.54 6.59 2.24
N ALA A 104 9.91 5.44 2.40
CA ALA A 104 10.56 4.16 2.58
C ALA A 104 9.90 3.05 1.77
N TRP A 105 10.54 1.89 1.71
CA TRP A 105 9.92 0.67 1.22
C TRP A 105 10.20 -0.50 2.16
N LEU A 106 9.34 -1.47 2.11
CA LEU A 106 9.51 -2.79 2.71
C LEU A 106 9.04 -3.86 1.73
N ASN A 107 9.30 -5.12 2.03
CA ASN A 107 8.78 -6.24 1.25
C ASN A 107 7.46 -6.75 1.86
N PRO A 108 6.29 -6.52 1.22
CA PRO A 108 5.01 -6.99 1.75
C PRO A 108 4.94 -8.52 1.92
N ASP A 109 5.63 -9.28 1.07
CA ASP A 109 5.64 -10.75 1.18
C ASP A 109 6.34 -11.20 2.46
N GLN A 110 7.45 -10.55 2.82
CA GLN A 110 8.13 -10.82 4.10
C GLN A 110 7.27 -10.43 5.29
N VAL A 111 6.49 -9.33 5.19
CA VAL A 111 5.55 -8.96 6.25
C VAL A 111 4.54 -10.07 6.48
N VAL A 112 3.90 -10.56 5.41
CA VAL A 112 2.90 -11.64 5.52
C VAL A 112 3.55 -12.93 6.07
N GLU A 113 4.73 -13.29 5.59
CA GLU A 113 5.49 -14.45 6.08
C GLU A 113 5.76 -14.35 7.57
N PHE A 114 6.36 -13.25 8.03
CA PHE A 114 6.76 -13.07 9.42
C PHE A 114 5.58 -12.92 10.38
N VAL A 115 4.51 -12.24 9.96
CA VAL A 115 3.26 -12.17 10.74
C VAL A 115 2.60 -13.54 10.84
N SER A 116 2.65 -14.35 9.78
CA SER A 116 2.13 -15.72 9.82
C SER A 116 2.96 -16.62 10.74
N GLU A 117 4.28 -16.41 10.80
CA GLU A 117 5.18 -17.09 11.74
C GLU A 117 4.84 -16.68 13.18
N ALA A 118 4.74 -15.35 13.46
CA ALA A 118 4.39 -14.85 14.78
C ALA A 118 3.03 -15.38 15.27
N ASN A 119 2.04 -15.42 14.39
CA ASN A 119 0.71 -15.96 14.74
C ASN A 119 0.76 -17.44 15.10
N ARG A 120 1.61 -18.24 14.43
CA ARG A 120 1.80 -19.66 14.80
C ARG A 120 2.47 -19.81 16.15
N ASP A 121 3.49 -18.98 16.43
CA ASP A 121 4.19 -19.00 17.73
C ASP A 121 3.28 -18.55 18.89
N LEU A 122 2.28 -17.71 18.59
CA LEU A 122 1.24 -17.28 19.51
C LEU A 122 0.01 -18.22 19.54
N GLU A 123 0.10 -19.40 18.90
CA GLU A 123 -0.96 -20.42 18.83
C GLU A 123 -2.29 -19.89 18.25
N VAL A 124 -2.23 -18.89 17.33
CA VAL A 124 -3.41 -18.40 16.63
C VAL A 124 -3.92 -19.47 15.66
N SER A 125 -5.20 -19.83 15.78
CA SER A 125 -5.83 -20.78 14.88
C SER A 125 -6.20 -20.12 13.54
N PHE A 126 -5.84 -20.78 12.44
CA PHE A 126 -6.23 -20.36 11.09
C PHE A 126 -7.29 -21.33 10.54
N VAL A 127 -8.35 -20.74 9.96
CA VAL A 127 -9.40 -21.49 9.27
C VAL A 127 -9.47 -20.95 7.84
N ASP A 128 -9.09 -21.80 6.87
CA ASP A 128 -9.10 -21.45 5.44
C ASP A 128 -10.49 -21.69 4.83
N GLU A 129 -11.47 -20.94 5.31
CA GLU A 129 -12.86 -21.01 4.88
C GLU A 129 -13.47 -19.60 4.78
N ALA A 130 -14.40 -19.44 3.84
CA ALA A 130 -15.18 -18.21 3.76
C ALA A 130 -16.17 -18.11 4.93
N VAL A 131 -16.20 -16.96 5.59
CA VAL A 131 -17.26 -16.64 6.56
C VAL A 131 -18.53 -16.28 5.79
N ILE A 132 -19.60 -17.06 5.99
CA ILE A 132 -20.89 -16.92 5.30
C ILE A 132 -21.81 -15.99 6.07
N HIS A 133 -21.79 -16.07 7.40
CA HIS A 133 -22.66 -15.31 8.28
C HIS A 133 -21.90 -14.85 9.53
N VAL A 134 -22.23 -13.67 10.02
CA VAL A 134 -21.78 -13.14 11.30
C VAL A 134 -22.96 -12.74 12.15
N GLY A 135 -22.87 -12.98 13.45
CA GLY A 135 -23.89 -12.65 14.43
C GLY A 135 -23.28 -12.53 15.81
N GLY A 136 -24.12 -12.43 16.81
CA GLY A 136 -23.70 -12.33 18.21
C GLY A 136 -24.76 -11.63 19.05
N ASP A 137 -24.45 -11.53 20.31
CA ASP A 137 -25.27 -10.83 21.31
C ASP A 137 -24.38 -10.09 22.33
N ALA A 138 -24.94 -9.66 23.42
CA ALA A 138 -24.21 -8.97 24.49
C ALA A 138 -23.06 -9.83 25.12
N ASN A 139 -23.05 -11.13 24.90
CA ASN A 139 -22.11 -12.07 25.51
C ASN A 139 -20.95 -12.47 24.60
N GLY A 140 -21.10 -12.26 23.28
CA GLY A 140 -20.04 -12.61 22.34
C GLY A 140 -20.49 -12.58 20.87
N VAL A 141 -19.57 -12.94 20.03
CA VAL A 141 -19.72 -12.97 18.56
C VAL A 141 -19.68 -14.41 18.03
N LYS A 142 -20.27 -14.59 16.84
CA LYS A 142 -20.25 -15.85 16.11
C LYS A 142 -19.94 -15.60 14.64
N ALA A 143 -19.07 -16.41 14.07
CA ALA A 143 -18.82 -16.50 12.63
C ALA A 143 -19.18 -17.91 12.14
N THR A 144 -19.98 -17.99 11.09
CA THR A 144 -20.40 -19.27 10.48
C THR A 144 -19.67 -19.47 9.16
N THR A 145 -19.09 -20.66 9.01
CA THR A 145 -18.44 -21.12 7.77
C THR A 145 -19.14 -22.40 7.25
N ALA A 146 -18.60 -23.01 6.22
CA ALA A 146 -19.10 -24.28 5.70
C ALA A 146 -18.92 -25.44 6.69
N SER A 147 -17.86 -25.43 7.51
CA SER A 147 -17.53 -26.49 8.47
C SER A 147 -18.18 -26.32 9.84
N GLY A 148 -18.68 -25.12 10.17
CA GLY A 148 -19.32 -24.89 11.47
C GLY A 148 -19.32 -23.45 11.95
N GLU A 149 -19.55 -23.28 13.25
CA GLU A 149 -19.56 -21.99 13.93
C GLU A 149 -18.29 -21.81 14.79
N PHE A 150 -17.77 -20.60 14.78
CA PHE A 150 -16.68 -20.13 15.61
C PHE A 150 -17.21 -19.00 16.51
N ALA A 151 -16.93 -19.09 17.78
CA ALA A 151 -17.33 -18.10 18.77
C ALA A 151 -16.13 -17.35 19.34
N GLY A 152 -16.35 -16.11 19.76
CA GLY A 152 -15.34 -15.25 20.39
C GLY A 152 -15.99 -14.11 21.17
N ASP A 153 -15.18 -13.37 21.92
CA ASP A 153 -15.65 -12.21 22.68
C ASP A 153 -15.88 -11.01 21.75
N ILE A 154 -15.06 -10.86 20.74
CA ILE A 154 -15.12 -9.81 19.70
C ILE A 154 -14.83 -10.40 18.33
N GLY A 155 -15.22 -9.68 17.28
CA GLY A 155 -14.88 -9.97 15.90
C GLY A 155 -14.44 -8.75 15.13
N ILE A 156 -13.44 -8.93 14.24
CA ILE A 156 -12.96 -7.88 13.36
C ILE A 156 -13.04 -8.35 11.93
N MET A 157 -13.79 -7.64 11.11
CA MET A 157 -13.88 -7.87 9.69
C MET A 157 -12.84 -7.03 8.96
N ALA A 158 -11.85 -7.69 8.37
CA ALA A 158 -10.80 -7.10 7.53
C ALA A 158 -10.88 -7.67 6.12
N THR A 159 -12.06 -7.59 5.52
CA THR A 159 -12.44 -8.29 4.28
C THR A 159 -11.90 -7.64 3.00
N GLY A 160 -11.18 -6.52 3.13
CA GLY A 160 -10.65 -5.80 1.96
C GLY A 160 -11.78 -5.29 1.06
N ALA A 161 -11.69 -5.58 -0.24
CA ALA A 161 -12.69 -5.17 -1.24
C ALA A 161 -13.84 -6.18 -1.43
N TYR A 162 -13.90 -7.23 -0.61
CA TYR A 162 -14.95 -8.25 -0.71
C TYR A 162 -16.18 -7.84 0.07
N LEU A 163 -17.31 -8.45 -0.33
CA LEU A 163 -18.59 -8.25 0.36
C LEU A 163 -18.50 -8.72 1.81
N LEU A 164 -19.22 -8.01 2.67
CA LEU A 164 -19.38 -8.44 4.05
C LEU A 164 -20.22 -9.73 4.14
N PRO A 165 -19.94 -10.61 5.11
CA PRO A 165 -20.80 -11.75 5.42
C PRO A 165 -22.22 -11.31 5.74
N SER A 166 -23.20 -12.18 5.48
CA SER A 166 -24.57 -11.93 5.91
C SER A 166 -24.64 -11.71 7.43
N GLY A 167 -25.58 -10.93 7.90
CA GLY A 167 -25.71 -10.59 9.33
C GLY A 167 -24.85 -9.41 9.79
N ALA A 168 -23.85 -8.97 9.04
CA ALA A 168 -23.09 -7.76 9.35
C ALA A 168 -24.02 -6.53 9.23
N LYS A 169 -24.21 -5.83 10.36
CA LYS A 169 -25.12 -4.67 10.46
C LYS A 169 -24.32 -3.39 10.53
N THR A 170 -23.92 -2.88 9.38
CA THR A 170 -23.25 -1.57 9.27
C THR A 170 -24.22 -0.42 9.50
N SER A 171 -23.70 0.74 9.85
CA SER A 171 -24.49 1.98 9.94
C SER A 171 -25.00 2.47 8.58
N GLY A 172 -24.46 1.95 7.49
CA GLY A 172 -24.67 2.46 6.14
C GLY A 172 -23.90 3.74 5.83
N THR A 173 -23.05 4.20 6.75
CA THR A 173 -22.23 5.40 6.54
C THR A 173 -21.07 5.15 5.59
N HIS A 174 -20.55 3.91 5.56
CA HIS A 174 -19.43 3.52 4.72
C HIS A 174 -19.83 2.50 3.67
N SER A 175 -19.33 2.67 2.47
CA SER A 175 -19.35 1.70 1.39
C SER A 175 -17.92 1.38 0.93
N VAL A 176 -17.73 0.21 0.35
CA VAL A 176 -16.43 -0.19 -0.21
C VAL A 176 -16.65 -0.73 -1.62
N ARG A 177 -15.89 -0.20 -2.57
CA ARG A 177 -15.87 -0.67 -3.95
C ARG A 177 -14.48 -1.17 -4.33
N PRO A 178 -14.40 -2.19 -5.20
CA PRO A 178 -13.12 -2.67 -5.71
C PRO A 178 -12.54 -1.70 -6.74
N ILE A 179 -11.26 -1.37 -6.57
CA ILE A 179 -10.47 -0.73 -7.62
C ILE A 179 -9.33 -1.67 -7.97
N HIS A 180 -9.43 -2.26 -9.15
CA HIS A 180 -8.45 -3.21 -9.66
C HIS A 180 -7.11 -2.54 -9.96
N GLY A 181 -6.02 -3.26 -9.78
CA GLY A 181 -4.71 -2.79 -10.15
C GLY A 181 -3.70 -3.91 -10.27
N ILE A 182 -2.75 -3.71 -11.18
CA ILE A 182 -1.64 -4.63 -11.40
C ILE A 182 -0.31 -4.01 -11.00
N THR A 183 0.63 -4.88 -10.64
CA THR A 183 2.06 -4.59 -10.54
C THR A 183 2.83 -5.65 -11.32
N VAL A 184 3.97 -5.27 -11.89
CA VAL A 184 4.86 -6.19 -12.59
C VAL A 184 6.18 -6.30 -11.82
N ARG A 185 6.59 -7.52 -11.53
CA ARG A 185 7.91 -7.80 -10.95
C ARG A 185 8.89 -8.17 -12.05
N VAL A 186 10.03 -7.50 -12.04
CA VAL A 186 11.10 -7.73 -13.03
C VAL A 186 12.44 -7.90 -12.33
N ARG A 187 13.40 -8.53 -13.04
CA ARG A 187 14.80 -8.63 -12.62
C ARG A 187 15.70 -8.19 -13.77
N GLY A 188 16.74 -7.40 -13.47
CA GLY A 188 17.75 -7.02 -14.45
C GLY A 188 18.35 -5.64 -14.25
N VAL A 189 17.71 -4.77 -13.48
CA VAL A 189 18.22 -3.42 -13.19
C VAL A 189 18.44 -3.28 -11.69
N ASP A 190 19.68 -3.11 -11.25
CA ASP A 190 20.01 -2.88 -9.85
C ASP A 190 20.25 -1.39 -9.60
N ARG A 191 19.30 -0.75 -8.96
CA ARG A 191 19.39 0.64 -8.52
C ARG A 191 19.47 0.79 -7.01
N SER A 192 19.54 -0.33 -6.28
CA SER A 192 19.68 -0.26 -4.82
C SER A 192 21.10 0.22 -4.45
N PRO A 193 21.26 1.18 -3.54
CA PRO A 193 20.28 1.78 -2.63
C PRO A 193 19.66 3.12 -3.10
N GLN A 194 19.56 3.37 -4.39
CA GLN A 194 19.01 4.62 -4.93
C GLN A 194 17.56 4.86 -4.50
N PRO A 195 17.07 6.12 -4.51
CA PRO A 195 15.68 6.44 -4.22
C PRO A 195 14.71 5.65 -5.09
N MET A 196 13.54 5.34 -4.54
CA MET A 196 12.42 4.86 -5.35
C MET A 196 12.12 5.87 -6.46
N ILE A 197 11.68 5.39 -7.61
CA ILE A 197 11.22 6.27 -8.69
C ILE A 197 9.69 6.38 -8.60
N ARG A 198 9.18 7.60 -8.67
CA ARG A 198 7.80 7.91 -9.02
C ARG A 198 7.84 8.90 -10.19
N SER A 199 7.04 8.67 -11.20
CA SER A 199 7.02 9.54 -12.38
C SER A 199 5.60 9.82 -12.84
N PHE A 200 5.39 11.02 -13.35
CA PHE A 200 4.26 11.29 -14.24
C PHE A 200 4.68 10.97 -15.67
N VAL A 201 3.85 10.20 -16.36
CA VAL A 201 4.06 9.79 -17.76
C VAL A 201 2.73 9.95 -18.49
N ARG A 202 2.62 10.94 -19.38
CA ARG A 202 1.37 11.28 -20.08
C ARG A 202 0.18 11.52 -19.13
N GLY A 203 0.46 12.19 -18.00
CA GLY A 203 -0.52 12.47 -16.96
C GLY A 203 -0.86 11.31 -16.04
N ALA A 204 -0.42 10.08 -16.33
CA ALA A 204 -0.57 8.93 -15.46
C ALA A 204 0.63 8.79 -14.50
N THR A 205 0.43 8.10 -13.39
CA THR A 205 1.51 7.84 -12.43
C THR A 205 2.13 6.47 -12.66
N PHE A 206 3.45 6.42 -12.62
CA PHE A 206 4.28 5.21 -12.61
C PHE A 206 5.18 5.22 -11.37
N TYR A 207 5.48 4.06 -10.81
CA TYR A 207 6.52 3.93 -9.79
C TYR A 207 7.39 2.69 -10.01
N MET A 208 8.63 2.76 -9.54
CA MET A 208 9.56 1.64 -9.47
C MET A 208 10.21 1.60 -8.09
N VAL A 209 10.08 0.46 -7.42
CA VAL A 209 10.79 0.15 -6.19
C VAL A 209 11.90 -0.84 -6.50
N SER A 210 13.15 -0.39 -6.40
CA SER A 210 14.32 -1.24 -6.63
C SER A 210 14.74 -1.90 -5.31
N ARG A 211 15.00 -3.20 -5.39
CA ARG A 211 15.48 -4.02 -4.28
C ARG A 211 16.85 -4.60 -4.62
N PRO A 212 17.65 -4.99 -3.62
CA PRO A 212 18.95 -5.61 -3.86
C PRO A 212 18.87 -6.82 -4.82
N GLY A 213 19.92 -6.99 -5.63
CA GLY A 213 19.98 -8.09 -6.61
C GLY A 213 19.18 -7.85 -7.88
N GLY A 214 18.86 -6.59 -8.19
CA GLY A 214 18.18 -6.19 -9.43
C GLY A 214 16.70 -6.56 -9.47
N TYR A 215 16.07 -6.85 -8.33
CA TYR A 215 14.64 -7.06 -8.23
C TYR A 215 13.90 -5.73 -8.17
N ASN A 216 12.93 -5.55 -9.06
CA ASN A 216 12.15 -4.32 -9.12
C ASN A 216 10.66 -4.63 -9.13
N VAL A 217 9.88 -3.75 -8.49
CA VAL A 217 8.41 -3.74 -8.56
C VAL A 217 7.99 -2.49 -9.32
N LEU A 218 7.33 -2.70 -10.44
CA LEU A 218 6.76 -1.66 -11.30
C LEU A 218 5.26 -1.54 -11.00
N GLY A 219 4.75 -0.35 -10.85
CA GLY A 219 3.33 -0.12 -10.53
C GLY A 219 2.84 1.27 -10.93
N ALA A 220 1.60 1.47 -10.88
CA ALA A 220 0.53 0.48 -10.86
C ALA A 220 -0.63 0.98 -11.70
N SER A 221 -1.36 0.06 -12.30
CA SER A 221 -2.65 0.42 -12.89
C SER A 221 -3.71 0.70 -11.83
N SER A 222 -4.78 1.35 -12.23
CA SER A 222 -5.95 1.63 -11.38
C SER A 222 -7.18 1.70 -12.27
N GLU A 223 -8.04 0.69 -12.19
CA GLU A 223 -9.25 0.58 -13.00
C GLU A 223 -10.45 0.25 -12.11
N GLU A 224 -11.55 0.97 -12.30
CA GLU A 224 -12.80 0.72 -11.57
C GLU A 224 -13.49 -0.53 -12.14
N ARG A 225 -13.07 -1.68 -11.68
CA ARG A 225 -13.65 -2.99 -11.99
C ARG A 225 -13.42 -3.97 -10.87
N SER A 226 -14.24 -5.01 -10.82
CA SER A 226 -14.16 -6.11 -9.83
C SER A 226 -13.63 -7.41 -10.42
N GLU A 227 -13.64 -7.56 -11.74
CA GLU A 227 -13.19 -8.76 -12.43
C GLU A 227 -11.70 -9.01 -12.15
N THR A 228 -11.37 -10.26 -11.97
CA THR A 228 -10.00 -10.75 -11.82
C THR A 228 -9.32 -10.89 -13.18
N GLY A 229 -8.01 -10.96 -13.18
CA GLY A 229 -7.19 -11.10 -14.37
C GLY A 229 -6.54 -9.77 -14.80
N ALA A 230 -5.25 -9.80 -15.07
CA ALA A 230 -4.52 -8.66 -15.61
C ALA A 230 -4.86 -8.48 -17.10
N HIS A 231 -5.43 -7.35 -17.49
CA HIS A 231 -5.71 -7.07 -18.89
C HIS A 231 -4.42 -6.77 -19.66
N VAL A 232 -4.30 -7.29 -20.88
CA VAL A 232 -3.14 -7.06 -21.75
C VAL A 232 -2.83 -5.57 -21.91
N GLY A 233 -3.85 -4.74 -22.07
CA GLY A 233 -3.71 -3.29 -22.20
C GLY A 233 -3.16 -2.61 -20.94
N GLU A 234 -3.49 -3.09 -19.74
CA GLU A 234 -2.92 -2.58 -18.48
C GLU A 234 -1.42 -2.89 -18.39
N VAL A 235 -1.06 -4.16 -18.66
CA VAL A 235 0.33 -4.60 -18.64
C VAL A 235 1.15 -3.83 -19.68
N GLN A 236 0.62 -3.68 -20.89
CA GLN A 236 1.27 -2.97 -21.99
C GLN A 236 1.49 -1.49 -21.63
N ARG A 237 0.48 -0.78 -21.07
CA ARG A 237 0.63 0.61 -20.66
C ARG A 237 1.69 0.76 -19.57
N LEU A 238 1.64 -0.10 -18.54
CA LEU A 238 2.58 -0.06 -17.42
C LEU A 238 4.03 -0.31 -17.89
N LEU A 239 4.25 -1.32 -18.73
CA LEU A 239 5.59 -1.63 -19.26
C LEU A 239 6.11 -0.54 -20.19
N ARG A 240 5.26 0.02 -21.06
CA ARG A 240 5.62 1.15 -21.92
C ARG A 240 6.09 2.35 -21.08
N ASP A 241 5.31 2.74 -20.08
CA ASP A 241 5.64 3.90 -19.24
C ASP A 241 6.89 3.63 -18.38
N ALA A 242 7.09 2.38 -17.93
CA ALA A 242 8.31 1.96 -17.28
C ALA A 242 9.54 2.08 -18.18
N LEU A 243 9.46 1.62 -19.42
CA LEU A 243 10.56 1.71 -20.40
C LEU A 243 10.86 3.15 -20.83
N ASP A 244 9.84 3.99 -20.92
CA ASP A 244 10.03 5.41 -21.20
C ASP A 244 10.83 6.10 -20.08
N VAL A 245 10.54 5.81 -18.82
CA VAL A 245 11.22 6.40 -17.66
C VAL A 245 12.57 5.74 -17.39
N VAL A 246 12.65 4.40 -17.49
CA VAL A 246 13.82 3.59 -17.16
C VAL A 246 14.13 2.65 -18.33
N PRO A 247 14.75 3.13 -19.42
CA PRO A 247 15.08 2.32 -20.60
C PRO A 247 15.95 1.10 -20.31
N ALA A 248 16.73 1.13 -19.23
CA ALA A 248 17.53 0.00 -18.76
C ALA A 248 16.68 -1.27 -18.47
N LEU A 249 15.37 -1.13 -18.31
CA LEU A 249 14.44 -2.26 -18.16
C LEU A 249 14.22 -3.07 -19.46
N GLU A 250 14.68 -2.60 -20.61
CA GLU A 250 14.47 -3.28 -21.91
C GLU A 250 14.98 -4.74 -21.89
N THR A 251 16.07 -5.00 -21.17
CA THR A 251 16.65 -6.34 -21.04
C THR A 251 16.24 -7.07 -19.76
N ALA A 252 15.36 -6.49 -18.95
CA ALA A 252 14.92 -7.09 -17.71
C ALA A 252 13.94 -8.26 -17.95
N ALA A 253 14.09 -9.31 -17.18
CA ALA A 253 13.17 -10.45 -17.23
C ALA A 253 11.93 -10.18 -16.41
N ILE A 254 10.74 -10.40 -16.99
CA ILE A 254 9.47 -10.39 -16.24
C ILE A 254 9.41 -11.67 -15.39
N LEU A 255 9.23 -11.50 -14.08
CA LEU A 255 9.10 -12.60 -13.14
C LEU A 255 7.64 -12.93 -12.83
N GLU A 256 6.81 -11.88 -12.69
CA GLU A 256 5.43 -12.04 -12.25
C GLU A 256 4.61 -10.80 -12.61
N VAL A 257 3.35 -11.01 -12.95
CA VAL A 257 2.32 -9.98 -12.97
C VAL A 257 1.37 -10.28 -11.82
N ARG A 258 1.28 -9.36 -10.85
CA ARG A 258 0.34 -9.47 -9.73
C ARG A 258 -0.82 -8.52 -9.91
N GLU A 259 -1.98 -9.00 -9.54
CA GLU A 259 -3.23 -8.25 -9.54
C GLU A 259 -3.90 -8.24 -8.17
N GLY A 260 -4.82 -7.31 -7.97
CA GLY A 260 -5.65 -7.28 -6.79
C GLY A 260 -6.67 -6.15 -6.80
N ASN A 261 -7.73 -6.35 -6.06
CA ASN A 261 -8.77 -5.34 -5.84
C ASN A 261 -8.49 -4.55 -4.56
N ARG A 262 -8.29 -3.27 -4.71
CA ARG A 262 -8.09 -2.35 -3.58
C ARG A 262 -9.44 -1.94 -3.01
N PRO A 263 -9.62 -1.97 -1.67
CA PRO A 263 -10.85 -1.54 -1.03
C PRO A 263 -10.92 -0.01 -1.00
N ALA A 264 -11.66 0.60 -1.90
CA ALA A 264 -11.85 2.03 -1.93
C ALA A 264 -13.18 2.40 -1.26
N SER A 265 -13.12 3.25 -0.23
CA SER A 265 -14.28 3.94 0.32
C SER A 265 -14.72 5.07 -0.61
N ASP A 266 -15.88 5.67 -0.35
CA ASP A 266 -16.41 6.75 -1.19
C ASP A 266 -15.51 7.99 -1.19
N ASP A 267 -14.86 8.29 -0.07
CA ASP A 267 -13.94 9.42 0.10
C ASP A 267 -12.45 9.01 0.01
N LEU A 268 -12.17 7.75 -0.36
CA LEU A 268 -10.83 7.13 -0.44
C LEU A 268 -10.06 7.14 0.89
N ARG A 269 -10.76 7.22 2.03
CA ARG A 269 -10.17 7.17 3.37
C ARG A 269 -10.44 5.84 4.04
N PRO A 270 -9.48 5.32 4.80
CA PRO A 270 -9.73 4.15 5.64
C PRO A 270 -10.70 4.51 6.75
N PHE A 271 -11.42 3.51 7.21
CA PHE A 271 -12.32 3.64 8.34
C PHE A 271 -12.24 2.40 9.25
N PHE A 272 -12.65 2.62 10.49
CA PHE A 272 -12.88 1.58 11.48
C PHE A 272 -14.27 1.81 12.08
N GLU A 273 -15.22 0.97 11.70
CA GLU A 273 -16.61 1.09 12.12
C GLU A 273 -16.95 0.01 13.15
N VAL A 274 -17.39 0.41 14.33
CA VAL A 274 -17.97 -0.51 15.31
C VAL A 274 -19.42 -0.77 14.94
N LEU A 275 -19.77 -2.03 14.79
CA LEU A 275 -21.11 -2.43 14.35
C LEU A 275 -22.13 -2.37 15.49
N ASN A 276 -23.42 -2.46 15.16
CA ASN A 276 -24.54 -2.18 16.06
C ASN A 276 -24.61 -3.02 17.33
N ASP A 277 -23.97 -4.20 17.35
CA ASP A 277 -23.88 -5.03 18.57
C ASP A 277 -22.73 -4.64 19.50
N GLY A 278 -21.86 -3.72 19.05
CA GLY A 278 -20.72 -3.21 19.83
C GLY A 278 -19.56 -4.20 19.99
N ARG A 279 -19.67 -5.42 19.43
CA ARG A 279 -18.65 -6.47 19.52
C ARG A 279 -18.01 -6.85 18.20
N TRP A 280 -18.61 -6.44 17.09
CA TRP A 280 -18.02 -6.51 15.77
C TRP A 280 -17.46 -5.16 15.36
N ALA A 281 -16.33 -5.16 14.69
CA ALA A 281 -15.81 -4.00 13.98
C ALA A 281 -15.47 -4.34 12.53
N TRP A 282 -15.56 -3.33 11.67
CA TRP A 282 -15.18 -3.43 10.27
C TRP A 282 -14.07 -2.42 9.96
N SER A 283 -12.90 -2.94 9.55
CA SER A 283 -11.74 -2.16 9.13
C SER A 283 -11.54 -2.31 7.63
N SER A 284 -11.70 -1.24 6.88
CA SER A 284 -11.57 -1.25 5.41
C SER A 284 -11.32 0.15 4.85
N GLY A 285 -11.50 0.34 3.54
CA GLY A 285 -11.36 1.64 2.87
C GLY A 285 -9.91 2.09 2.63
N HIS A 286 -8.92 1.25 2.89
CA HIS A 286 -7.50 1.62 2.83
C HIS A 286 -6.99 1.92 1.43
N TYR A 287 -7.73 1.59 0.39
CA TYR A 287 -7.39 1.82 -1.02
C TYR A 287 -5.93 1.44 -1.33
N ARG A 288 -5.09 2.39 -1.72
CA ARG A 288 -3.66 2.18 -2.03
C ARG A 288 -2.77 2.07 -0.79
N HIS A 289 -3.27 2.50 0.36
CA HIS A 289 -2.49 2.69 1.58
C HIS A 289 -2.57 1.52 2.56
N GLY A 290 -3.12 0.37 2.15
CA GLY A 290 -3.29 -0.79 3.03
C GLY A 290 -1.99 -1.22 3.72
N VAL A 291 -0.89 -1.36 2.98
CA VAL A 291 0.42 -1.67 3.58
C VAL A 291 0.91 -0.50 4.43
N THR A 292 0.84 0.73 3.92
CA THR A 292 1.30 1.92 4.64
C THR A 292 0.65 2.02 6.02
N LEU A 293 -0.65 1.80 6.12
CA LEU A 293 -1.45 2.00 7.33
C LEU A 293 -1.66 0.74 8.16
N ALA A 294 -1.17 -0.43 7.74
CA ALA A 294 -1.42 -1.70 8.42
C ALA A 294 -1.11 -1.67 9.94
N PRO A 295 0.03 -1.15 10.42
CA PRO A 295 0.29 -1.11 11.86
C PRO A 295 -0.62 -0.14 12.61
N ILE A 296 -1.08 0.93 11.96
CA ILE A 296 -2.01 1.91 12.55
C ILE A 296 -3.39 1.26 12.69
N ALA A 297 -3.89 0.61 11.64
CA ALA A 297 -5.16 -0.09 11.66
C ALA A 297 -5.16 -1.26 12.68
N ALA A 298 -4.05 -1.98 12.80
CA ALA A 298 -3.90 -3.03 13.80
C ALA A 298 -3.99 -2.49 15.24
N ARG A 299 -3.35 -1.34 15.52
CA ARG A 299 -3.45 -0.69 16.85
C ARG A 299 -4.89 -0.24 17.16
N GLU A 300 -5.63 0.21 16.16
CA GLU A 300 -7.04 0.57 16.32
C GLU A 300 -7.89 -0.65 16.67
N ALA A 301 -7.65 -1.78 16.00
CA ALA A 301 -8.28 -3.05 16.31
C ALA A 301 -7.98 -3.53 17.76
N VAL A 302 -6.73 -3.39 18.23
CA VAL A 302 -6.34 -3.73 19.59
C VAL A 302 -7.06 -2.84 20.60
N ARG A 303 -7.12 -1.51 20.38
CA ARG A 303 -7.87 -0.58 21.27
C ARG A 303 -9.34 -0.94 21.36
N PHE A 304 -9.95 -1.30 20.24
CA PHE A 304 -11.32 -1.79 20.24
C PHE A 304 -11.47 -3.05 21.11
N ALA A 305 -10.58 -4.02 20.94
CA ALA A 305 -10.60 -5.25 21.73
C ALA A 305 -10.46 -5.00 23.25
N GLU A 306 -9.60 -4.06 23.65
CA GLU A 306 -9.40 -3.68 25.05
C GLU A 306 -10.60 -2.92 25.64
N GLY A 307 -11.35 -2.20 24.80
CA GLY A 307 -12.52 -1.40 25.21
C GLY A 307 -13.81 -2.18 25.41
N VAL A 308 -13.90 -3.40 24.92
CA VAL A 308 -15.10 -4.28 24.96
C VAL A 308 -15.14 -5.18 26.22
N LYS A 309 -14.36 -4.92 27.23
CA LYS A 309 -14.30 -5.70 28.49
C LYS A 309 -15.56 -5.62 29.31
#